data_a2ee7d4e421c1ba046833333aeffdde4
#
_entry.id   a2ee7d4e421c1ba046833333aeffdde4
#
_cell.length_a   1.000
_cell.length_b   1.000
_cell.length_c   1.000
_cell.angle_alpha   90.00
_cell.angle_beta   90.00
_cell.angle_gamma   90.00
#
_symmetry.space_group_name_H-M   'P 1'
#
loop_
_entity.id
_entity.type
_entity.pdbx_description
1 polymer ?
#
loop_
_entity_poly.entity_id
_entity_poly.type
_entity_poly.pdbx_seq_one_letter_code
_entity_poly.pdbx_strand_id
1 'polypeptide(L)'
;MHKYLLLFLAMAWQPSVWAGWVFFTNNSHGSNDYYYSPVENRGNVRVLRTFVQLPLDAKVPFHTPKAVVKVTLYNYSSEQSTYEINCQEQSIQLMERIFYRDMVGKVPFITHKVKDTFIQQSNSEFAKQFIKTPLHFDDIRHFRMYEVACT
;
A
#
# COMPACT_ATOMS: atom_id res chain seq x y z
N MET A 1 -8.86 -28.22 42.66
CA MET A 1 -9.12 -26.87 42.07
C MET A 1 -8.00 -26.42 41.11
N HIS A 2 -7.43 -27.26 40.24
CA HIS A 2 -6.29 -26.89 39.37
C HIS A 2 -6.56 -27.12 37.88
N LYS A 3 -7.79 -27.37 37.48
CA LYS A 3 -8.12 -27.70 36.07
C LYS A 3 -8.55 -26.50 35.20
N TYR A 4 -8.73 -25.31 35.77
CA TYR A 4 -9.19 -24.14 35.02
C TYR A 4 -8.11 -23.10 34.68
N LEU A 5 -6.89 -23.30 35.20
CA LEU A 5 -5.80 -22.34 34.97
C LEU A 5 -5.14 -22.47 33.58
N LEU A 6 -5.27 -23.64 32.94
CA LEU A 6 -4.65 -23.90 31.63
C LEU A 6 -5.47 -23.39 30.43
N LEU A 7 -6.77 -23.10 30.63
CA LEU A 7 -7.62 -22.60 29.55
C LEU A 7 -7.46 -21.10 29.27
N PHE A 8 -6.96 -20.33 30.23
CA PHE A 8 -6.76 -18.88 30.06
C PHE A 8 -5.46 -18.52 29.34
N LEU A 9 -4.46 -19.39 29.31
CA LEU A 9 -3.17 -19.14 28.63
C LEU A 9 -3.20 -19.39 27.13
N ALA A 10 -4.20 -20.11 26.63
CA ALA A 10 -4.31 -20.41 25.20
C ALA A 10 -4.95 -19.29 24.36
N MET A 11 -5.59 -18.29 24.99
CA MET A 11 -6.22 -17.16 24.28
C MET A 11 -5.30 -15.96 24.05
N ALA A 12 -4.09 -15.97 24.58
CA ALA A 12 -3.17 -14.81 24.51
C ALA A 12 -2.22 -14.81 23.29
N TRP A 13 -2.28 -15.84 22.44
CA TRP A 13 -1.41 -15.94 21.26
C TRP A 13 -2.21 -16.10 19.98
N GLN A 14 -3.06 -15.14 19.68
CA GLN A 14 -3.40 -14.90 18.28
C GLN A 14 -2.41 -13.86 17.76
N PRO A 15 -1.44 -14.23 16.91
CA PRO A 15 -0.69 -13.21 16.18
C PRO A 15 -1.73 -12.44 15.36
N SER A 16 -1.97 -11.19 15.73
CA SER A 16 -2.85 -10.34 14.92
C SER A 16 -2.17 -10.26 13.55
N VAL A 17 -2.83 -10.78 12.53
CA VAL A 17 -2.36 -10.74 11.13
C VAL A 17 -2.05 -9.31 10.68
N TRP A 18 -2.48 -8.34 11.46
CA TRP A 18 -2.34 -6.91 11.30
C TRP A 18 -1.27 -6.26 12.20
N ALA A 19 -0.43 -7.06 12.89
CA ALA A 19 0.67 -6.50 13.69
C ALA A 19 1.55 -5.59 12.84
N GLY A 20 1.60 -4.31 13.19
CA GLY A 20 2.35 -3.28 12.45
C GLY A 20 1.53 -2.46 11.45
N TRP A 21 0.30 -2.85 11.11
CA TRP A 21 -0.59 -2.03 10.27
C TRP A 21 -1.44 -1.11 11.15
N VAL A 22 -1.39 0.19 10.87
CA VAL A 22 -2.14 1.23 11.57
C VAL A 22 -3.13 1.84 10.60
N PHE A 23 -4.38 2.01 11.03
CA PHE A 23 -5.39 2.69 10.24
C PHE A 23 -4.94 4.12 9.91
N PHE A 24 -5.12 4.52 8.69
CA PHE A 24 -4.58 5.73 8.14
C PHE A 24 -5.69 6.71 7.74
N THR A 25 -6.55 6.31 6.82
CA THR A 25 -7.68 7.11 6.35
C THR A 25 -8.71 6.26 5.59
N ASN A 26 -9.91 6.79 5.44
CA ASN A 26 -10.87 6.32 4.45
C ASN A 26 -10.77 7.21 3.23
N ASN A 27 -10.76 6.61 2.05
CA ASN A 27 -10.87 7.40 0.85
C ASN A 27 -12.36 7.62 0.46
N SER A 28 -12.58 8.55 -0.48
CA SER A 28 -13.91 8.89 -0.98
C SER A 28 -14.67 7.73 -1.66
N HIS A 29 -14.00 6.61 -1.93
CA HIS A 29 -14.55 5.42 -2.58
C HIS A 29 -14.88 4.30 -1.58
N GLY A 30 -14.78 4.56 -0.26
CA GLY A 30 -15.10 3.61 0.80
C GLY A 30 -14.03 2.56 1.04
N SER A 31 -12.81 2.70 0.53
CA SER A 31 -11.70 1.84 0.89
C SER A 31 -11.09 2.24 2.24
N ASN A 32 -10.54 1.27 2.95
CA ASN A 32 -9.78 1.47 4.17
C ASN A 32 -8.29 1.48 3.82
N ASP A 33 -7.60 2.54 4.19
CA ASP A 33 -6.17 2.69 4.00
C ASP A 33 -5.44 2.53 5.32
N TYR A 34 -4.35 1.76 5.30
CA TYR A 34 -3.47 1.49 6.44
C TYR A 34 -2.03 1.83 6.07
N TYR A 35 -1.20 2.13 7.06
CA TYR A 35 0.25 2.19 6.88
C TYR A 35 0.96 1.21 7.81
N TYR A 36 2.16 0.79 7.44
CA TYR A 36 2.98 -0.11 8.26
C TYR A 36 3.86 0.70 9.21
N SER A 37 3.78 0.39 10.50
CA SER A 37 4.58 1.02 11.55
C SER A 37 5.54 -0.02 12.18
N PRO A 38 6.79 0.35 12.46
CA PRO A 38 7.39 1.69 12.27
C PRO A 38 7.75 1.98 10.81
N VAL A 39 7.77 3.28 10.48
CA VAL A 39 8.25 3.76 9.17
C VAL A 39 9.76 3.58 9.11
N GLU A 40 10.26 3.01 8.02
CA GLU A 40 11.69 2.78 7.85
C GLU A 40 12.43 4.09 7.53
N ASN A 41 13.51 4.37 8.25
CA ASN A 41 14.33 5.56 8.07
C ASN A 41 15.60 5.22 7.28
N ARG A 42 15.83 5.91 6.16
CA ARG A 42 17.03 5.81 5.32
C ARG A 42 17.65 7.20 5.12
N GLY A 43 18.11 7.81 6.20
CA GLY A 43 18.65 9.18 6.16
C GLY A 43 17.56 10.23 5.88
N ASN A 44 17.67 10.95 4.76
CA ASN A 44 16.68 11.97 4.37
C ASN A 44 15.41 11.39 3.76
N VAL A 45 15.39 10.08 3.51
CA VAL A 45 14.27 9.37 2.90
C VAL A 45 13.58 8.47 3.94
N ARG A 46 12.28 8.46 3.92
CA ARG A 46 11.42 7.56 4.70
C ARG A 46 10.78 6.57 3.75
N VAL A 47 10.82 5.28 4.10
CA VAL A 47 10.10 4.25 3.34
C VAL A 47 8.79 3.95 4.04
N LEU A 48 7.71 4.38 3.43
CA LEU A 48 6.34 4.19 3.90
C LEU A 48 5.67 3.07 3.09
N ARG A 49 5.17 2.05 3.78
CA ARG A 49 4.31 1.03 3.17
C ARG A 49 2.86 1.32 3.51
N THR A 50 2.02 1.31 2.51
CA THR A 50 0.56 1.45 2.68
C THR A 50 -0.14 0.18 2.20
N PHE A 51 -1.31 -0.08 2.75
CA PHE A 51 -2.18 -1.17 2.37
C PHE A 51 -3.60 -0.65 2.26
N VAL A 52 -4.24 -0.89 1.11
CA VAL A 52 -5.58 -0.45 0.80
C VAL A 52 -6.47 -1.68 0.68
N GLN A 53 -7.54 -1.71 1.47
CA GLN A 53 -8.62 -2.69 1.31
C GLN A 53 -9.76 -2.05 0.54
N LEU A 54 -10.14 -2.67 -0.57
CA LEU A 54 -11.31 -2.24 -1.33
C LEU A 54 -12.60 -2.76 -0.66
N PRO A 55 -13.73 -2.06 -0.80
CA PRO A 55 -15.02 -2.57 -0.38
C PRO A 55 -15.31 -3.93 -1.01
N LEU A 56 -15.99 -4.83 -0.30
CA LEU A 56 -16.30 -6.19 -0.75
C LEU A 56 -17.11 -6.25 -2.05
N ASP A 57 -17.88 -5.21 -2.32
CA ASP A 57 -18.72 -5.03 -3.51
C ASP A 57 -18.02 -4.24 -4.64
N ALA A 58 -16.88 -3.61 -4.34
CA ALA A 58 -16.10 -2.86 -5.32
C ALA A 58 -15.23 -3.81 -6.15
N LYS A 59 -15.67 -4.10 -7.34
CA LYS A 59 -14.80 -4.71 -8.38
C LYS A 59 -14.10 -3.60 -9.13
N VAL A 60 -12.95 -3.18 -8.65
CA VAL A 60 -12.14 -2.19 -9.36
C VAL A 60 -11.32 -2.92 -10.42
N PRO A 61 -11.57 -2.66 -11.71
CA PRO A 61 -10.78 -3.27 -12.76
C PRO A 61 -9.36 -2.68 -12.76
N PHE A 62 -8.37 -3.55 -12.74
CA PHE A 62 -7.00 -3.14 -12.97
C PHE A 62 -6.75 -3.02 -14.48
N HIS A 63 -6.47 -1.81 -14.94
CA HIS A 63 -6.14 -1.53 -16.33
C HIS A 63 -4.61 -1.56 -16.52
N THR A 64 -4.10 -2.56 -17.23
CA THR A 64 -2.74 -2.47 -17.76
C THR A 64 -2.73 -1.54 -18.97
N PRO A 65 -1.66 -0.75 -19.19
CA PRO A 65 -1.54 0.10 -20.37
C PRO A 65 -1.67 -0.72 -21.65
N LYS A 66 -2.46 -0.23 -22.58
CA LYS A 66 -2.82 -0.93 -23.83
C LYS A 66 -1.66 -1.33 -24.76
N ALA A 67 -0.44 -0.90 -24.47
CA ALA A 67 0.67 -0.95 -25.44
C ALA A 67 1.30 -2.33 -25.62
N VAL A 68 1.07 -3.32 -24.75
CA VAL A 68 1.88 -4.56 -24.76
C VAL A 68 1.10 -5.87 -24.65
N VAL A 69 -0.14 -5.88 -24.15
CA VAL A 69 -0.91 -7.13 -23.98
C VAL A 69 -2.40 -6.89 -24.21
N LYS A 70 -3.12 -7.85 -24.77
CA LYS A 70 -4.59 -7.89 -24.72
C LYS A 70 -5.04 -7.53 -23.31
N VAL A 71 -5.74 -6.40 -23.16
CA VAL A 71 -6.19 -5.86 -21.88
C VAL A 71 -7.07 -6.90 -21.20
N THR A 72 -6.51 -7.65 -20.29
CA THR A 72 -7.28 -8.48 -19.38
C THR A 72 -7.59 -7.60 -18.18
N LEU A 73 -8.87 -7.33 -17.96
CA LEU A 73 -9.35 -6.65 -16.75
C LEU A 73 -9.17 -7.62 -15.59
N TYR A 74 -8.29 -7.30 -14.66
CA TYR A 74 -8.13 -8.07 -13.42
C TYR A 74 -8.88 -7.36 -12.29
N ASN A 75 -9.69 -8.13 -11.59
CA ASN A 75 -10.28 -7.67 -10.33
C ASN A 75 -9.30 -7.97 -9.19
N TYR A 76 -9.04 -6.99 -8.36
CA TYR A 76 -8.26 -7.14 -7.15
C TYR A 76 -9.05 -6.65 -5.93
N SER A 77 -8.75 -7.18 -4.75
CA SER A 77 -9.47 -6.87 -3.50
C SER A 77 -8.65 -6.01 -2.56
N SER A 78 -7.34 -6.04 -2.69
CA SER A 78 -6.46 -5.18 -1.90
C SER A 78 -5.17 -4.87 -2.64
N GLU A 79 -4.49 -3.83 -2.19
CA GLU A 79 -3.26 -3.31 -2.78
C GLU A 79 -2.28 -2.91 -1.69
N GLN A 80 -1.02 -3.30 -1.84
CA GLN A 80 0.09 -2.79 -1.05
C GLN A 80 0.96 -1.90 -1.93
N SER A 81 1.29 -0.71 -1.44
CA SER A 81 2.21 0.21 -2.11
C SER A 81 3.37 0.57 -1.19
N THR A 82 4.56 0.68 -1.76
CA THR A 82 5.76 1.14 -1.07
C THR A 82 6.20 2.47 -1.68
N TYR A 83 6.32 3.48 -0.83
CA TYR A 83 6.72 4.83 -1.22
C TYR A 83 8.05 5.20 -0.57
N GLU A 84 8.86 5.95 -1.30
CA GLU A 84 9.94 6.75 -0.73
C GLU A 84 9.47 8.20 -0.62
N ILE A 85 9.57 8.75 0.61
CA ILE A 85 9.22 10.14 0.93
C ILE A 85 10.49 10.85 1.37
N ASN A 86 10.87 11.89 0.65
CA ASN A 86 11.96 12.77 1.06
C ASN A 86 11.36 13.95 1.83
N CYS A 87 11.60 13.97 3.14
CA CYS A 87 11.02 14.98 4.03
C CYS A 87 11.60 16.38 3.77
N GLN A 88 12.87 16.47 3.41
CA GLN A 88 13.54 17.74 3.14
C GLN A 88 13.09 18.35 1.81
N GLU A 89 12.99 17.53 0.78
CA GLU A 89 12.57 17.96 -0.57
C GLU A 89 11.05 18.04 -0.72
N GLN A 90 10.30 17.52 0.27
CA GLN A 90 8.84 17.37 0.22
C GLN A 90 8.39 16.66 -1.07
N SER A 91 9.04 15.54 -1.36
CA SER A 91 8.77 14.76 -2.55
C SER A 91 8.42 13.31 -2.21
N ILE A 92 7.67 12.67 -3.10
CA ILE A 92 7.21 11.30 -2.98
C ILE A 92 7.47 10.54 -4.28
N GLN A 93 7.83 9.27 -4.14
CA GLN A 93 7.97 8.35 -5.26
C GLN A 93 7.37 6.99 -4.90
N LEU A 94 6.51 6.48 -5.77
CA LEU A 94 6.05 5.09 -5.68
C LEU A 94 7.16 4.17 -6.16
N MET A 95 7.58 3.22 -5.32
CA MET A 95 8.67 2.28 -5.63
C MET A 95 8.16 0.92 -6.05
N GLU A 96 7.09 0.46 -5.42
CA GLU A 96 6.51 -0.85 -5.66
C GLU A 96 5.00 -0.82 -5.40
N ARG A 97 4.28 -1.62 -6.19
CA ARG A 97 2.85 -1.81 -6.05
C ARG A 97 2.52 -3.29 -6.25
N ILE A 98 1.84 -3.88 -5.27
CA ILE A 98 1.45 -5.28 -5.28
C ILE A 98 -0.08 -5.34 -5.18
N PHE A 99 -0.71 -6.03 -6.13
CA PHE A 99 -2.14 -6.27 -6.15
C PHE A 99 -2.43 -7.68 -5.65
N TYR A 100 -3.47 -7.80 -4.82
CA TYR A 100 -3.87 -9.05 -4.18
C TYR A 100 -5.31 -9.40 -4.56
N ARG A 101 -5.57 -10.71 -4.69
CA ARG A 101 -6.93 -11.23 -4.94
C ARG A 101 -7.77 -11.29 -3.67
N ASP A 102 -7.14 -11.23 -2.52
CA ASP A 102 -7.80 -11.29 -1.21
C ASP A 102 -7.69 -9.94 -0.48
N MET A 103 -8.53 -9.79 0.57
CA MET A 103 -8.63 -8.56 1.36
C MET A 103 -7.49 -8.38 2.36
N VAL A 104 -6.66 -9.41 2.57
CA VAL A 104 -5.63 -9.42 3.63
C VAL A 104 -4.21 -9.47 3.11
N GLY A 105 -4.02 -9.40 1.79
CA GLY A 105 -2.69 -9.31 1.16
C GLY A 105 -1.88 -10.61 1.21
N LYS A 106 -2.55 -11.77 1.16
CA LYS A 106 -1.89 -13.09 1.19
C LYS A 106 -1.69 -13.71 -0.18
N VAL A 107 -2.54 -13.37 -1.16
CA VAL A 107 -2.53 -13.96 -2.50
C VAL A 107 -2.16 -12.90 -3.55
N PRO A 108 -0.86 -12.58 -3.70
CA PRO A 108 -0.41 -11.62 -4.71
C PRO A 108 -0.60 -12.21 -6.11
N PHE A 109 -0.93 -11.37 -7.08
CA PHE A 109 -1.04 -11.80 -8.48
C PHE A 109 -0.32 -10.88 -9.47
N ILE A 110 -0.13 -9.61 -9.13
CA ILE A 110 0.64 -8.67 -9.94
C ILE A 110 1.53 -7.83 -9.03
N THR A 111 2.78 -7.66 -9.41
CA THR A 111 3.75 -6.76 -8.75
C THR A 111 4.39 -5.87 -9.80
N HIS A 112 4.41 -4.57 -9.54
CA HIS A 112 5.11 -3.58 -10.34
C HIS A 112 6.16 -2.88 -9.48
N LYS A 113 7.36 -2.71 -10.04
CA LYS A 113 8.49 -2.03 -9.36
C LYS A 113 9.03 -0.91 -10.24
N VAL A 114 9.52 0.15 -9.61
CA VAL A 114 10.14 1.28 -10.33
C VAL A 114 11.30 0.84 -11.24
N LYS A 115 11.96 -0.27 -10.91
CA LYS A 115 13.08 -0.82 -11.70
C LYS A 115 12.63 -1.64 -12.91
N ASP A 116 11.35 -1.92 -13.05
CA ASP A 116 10.86 -2.72 -14.17
C ASP A 116 11.05 -1.96 -15.49
N THR A 117 11.67 -2.61 -16.46
CA THR A 117 11.95 -2.01 -17.79
C THR A 117 10.68 -1.50 -18.46
N PHE A 118 9.57 -2.20 -18.28
CA PHE A 118 8.27 -1.79 -18.80
C PHE A 118 7.82 -0.43 -18.24
N ILE A 119 7.93 -0.24 -16.91
CA ILE A 119 7.53 1.01 -16.24
C ILE A 119 8.45 2.14 -16.71
N GLN A 120 9.76 1.90 -16.78
CA GLN A 120 10.74 2.92 -17.17
C GLN A 120 10.58 3.39 -18.62
N GLN A 121 10.14 2.53 -19.52
CA GLN A 121 10.00 2.83 -20.95
C GLN A 121 8.58 3.26 -21.35
N SER A 122 7.61 3.16 -20.44
CA SER A 122 6.22 3.48 -20.72
C SER A 122 5.91 4.94 -20.46
N ASN A 123 5.30 5.62 -21.44
CA ASN A 123 4.73 6.96 -21.24
C ASN A 123 3.27 6.94 -20.76
N SER A 124 2.78 5.79 -20.30
CA SER A 124 1.41 5.65 -19.81
C SER A 124 1.17 6.39 -18.49
N GLU A 125 -0.07 6.75 -18.23
CA GLU A 125 -0.48 7.34 -16.93
C GLU A 125 -0.16 6.42 -15.76
N PHE A 126 -0.14 5.11 -16.00
CA PHE A 126 0.27 4.13 -14.99
C PHE A 126 1.76 4.27 -14.65
N ALA A 127 2.63 4.39 -15.65
CA ALA A 127 4.07 4.54 -15.45
C ALA A 127 4.42 5.87 -14.75
N LYS A 128 3.68 6.93 -15.03
CA LYS A 128 3.86 8.24 -14.38
C LYS A 128 3.70 8.17 -12.85
N GLN A 129 2.94 7.23 -12.32
CA GLN A 129 2.79 7.04 -10.88
C GLN A 129 4.10 6.63 -10.18
N PHE A 130 5.06 6.07 -10.92
CA PHE A 130 6.37 5.67 -10.41
C PHE A 130 7.45 6.76 -10.55
N ILE A 131 7.09 7.94 -11.04
CA ILE A 131 7.99 9.09 -11.13
C ILE A 131 7.99 9.85 -9.80
N LYS A 132 9.16 10.32 -9.38
CA LYS A 132 9.29 11.22 -8.23
C LYS A 132 8.54 12.53 -8.51
N THR A 133 7.64 12.90 -7.62
CA THR A 133 6.81 14.11 -7.73
C THR A 133 6.84 14.91 -6.43
N PRO A 134 6.57 16.22 -6.47
CA PRO A 134 6.31 16.98 -5.25
C PRO A 134 5.10 16.43 -4.49
N LEU A 135 5.13 16.57 -3.16
CA LEU A 135 3.96 16.31 -2.33
C LEU A 135 2.92 17.42 -2.55
N HIS A 136 1.68 17.01 -2.75
CA HIS A 136 0.53 17.90 -2.86
C HIS A 136 -0.22 17.91 -1.53
N PHE A 137 0.00 18.93 -0.70
CA PHE A 137 -0.58 19.00 0.64
C PHE A 137 -2.08 19.35 0.67
N ASP A 138 -2.65 19.73 -0.44
CA ASP A 138 -4.10 19.81 -0.69
C ASP A 138 -4.75 18.42 -0.89
N ASP A 139 -3.94 17.40 -1.25
CA ASP A 139 -4.34 16.00 -1.25
C ASP A 139 -4.20 15.44 0.17
N ILE A 140 -5.33 15.08 0.79
CA ILE A 140 -5.39 14.54 2.15
C ILE A 140 -4.52 13.30 2.32
N ARG A 141 -4.37 12.47 1.30
CA ARG A 141 -3.54 11.27 1.36
C ARG A 141 -2.05 11.63 1.41
N HIS A 142 -1.58 12.53 0.54
CA HIS A 142 -0.21 13.03 0.56
C HIS A 142 0.12 13.74 1.87
N PHE A 143 -0.80 14.56 2.37
CA PHE A 143 -0.64 15.22 3.67
C PHE A 143 -0.45 14.20 4.80
N ARG A 144 -1.32 13.19 4.87
CA ARG A 144 -1.23 12.15 5.89
C ARG A 144 0.03 11.29 5.74
N MET A 145 0.45 10.97 4.53
CA MET A 145 1.70 10.26 4.28
C MET A 145 2.90 11.03 4.80
N TYR A 146 2.94 12.34 4.57
CA TYR A 146 4.00 13.21 5.09
C TYR A 146 3.98 13.29 6.61
N GLU A 147 2.81 13.50 7.21
CA GLU A 147 2.63 13.55 8.66
C GLU A 147 3.17 12.28 9.34
N VAL A 148 2.81 11.10 8.82
CA VAL A 148 3.26 9.81 9.36
C VAL A 148 4.75 9.56 9.15
N ALA A 149 5.29 9.98 8.02
CA ALA A 149 6.67 9.67 7.65
C ALA A 149 7.68 10.68 8.21
N CYS A 150 7.29 11.96 8.33
CA CYS A 150 8.24 13.06 8.53
C CYS A 150 8.07 13.80 9.88
N THR A 151 7.05 13.50 10.67
CA THR A 151 6.87 14.02 12.03
C THR A 151 7.12 12.94 13.07
#